data_9e9081dcfdd3e77a0b09a4009e6ba36a
#
_entry.id   9e9081dcfdd3e77a0b09a4009e6ba36a
#
_cell.length_a   1.000
_cell.length_b   1.000
_cell.length_c   1.000
_cell.angle_alpha   90.00
_cell.angle_beta   90.00
_cell.angle_gamma   90.00
#
_symmetry.space_group_name_H-M   'P 1'
#
loop_
_entity.id
_entity.type
_entity.pdbx_description
1 polymer ?
#
loop_
_entity_poly.entity_id
_entity_poly.type
_entity_poly.pdbx_seq_one_letter_code
_entity_poly.pdbx_strand_id
1 'polypeptide(L)'
;VSFSVPTGNFGDVLAGWVAKKMGLPIDKLIVATNDNDILDRAISNGDYFQEEVKATTSPSMDIQISSNFERLLFESLDRDPEKLRNLFKELKENNGFRIGNDTLTYIRNDFKSGKASEEKVKDTISRIHKASNIILDPHTAVGFYASASELNFDVPMVNLGTAHPAKFSKAVIDAIGFEPEIPDRLKNIINKKEKFTQLENNSETLISFIRKHSNV
;
A
#
# COMPACT_ATOMS: atom_id res chain seq x y z
N VAL A 1 16.29 -4.27 11.92
CA VAL A 1 14.82 -4.22 11.95
C VAL A 1 14.28 -4.39 10.55
N SER A 2 13.18 -5.16 10.38
CA SER A 2 12.42 -5.25 9.13
C SER A 2 11.09 -4.55 9.28
N PHE A 3 10.53 -4.07 8.17
CA PHE A 3 9.23 -3.41 8.15
C PHE A 3 8.28 -4.11 7.17
N SER A 4 7.07 -4.39 7.61
CA SER A 4 5.96 -4.78 6.72
C SER A 4 5.05 -3.58 6.49
N VAL A 5 4.85 -3.27 5.21
CA VAL A 5 4.20 -2.04 4.77
C VAL A 5 3.00 -2.38 3.88
N PRO A 6 1.76 -2.13 4.35
CA PRO A 6 0.58 -2.19 3.49
C PRO A 6 0.76 -1.23 2.32
N THR A 7 0.77 -1.77 1.10
CA THR A 7 1.29 -1.03 -0.05
C THR A 7 0.30 -1.02 -1.22
N GLY A 8 -0.11 0.20 -1.61
CA GLY A 8 -0.75 0.48 -2.89
C GLY A 8 0.22 1.24 -3.80
N ASN A 9 0.26 2.56 -3.68
CA ASN A 9 1.08 3.45 -4.52
C ASN A 9 2.59 3.45 -4.22
N PHE A 10 3.09 2.52 -3.41
CA PHE A 10 4.52 2.36 -3.09
C PHE A 10 5.14 3.56 -2.34
N GLY A 11 4.36 4.47 -1.79
CA GLY A 11 4.85 5.70 -1.15
C GLY A 11 5.63 5.44 0.12
N ASP A 12 5.00 4.83 1.12
CA ASP A 12 5.58 4.58 2.45
C ASP A 12 6.78 3.63 2.37
N VAL A 13 6.65 2.55 1.60
CA VAL A 13 7.73 1.57 1.47
C VAL A 13 8.93 2.15 0.72
N LEU A 14 8.71 3.04 -0.25
CA LEU A 14 9.78 3.79 -0.92
C LEU A 14 10.48 4.73 0.07
N ALA A 15 9.74 5.42 0.93
CA ALA A 15 10.32 6.29 1.97
C ALA A 15 11.20 5.46 2.93
N GLY A 16 10.76 4.27 3.34
CA GLY A 16 11.58 3.33 4.11
C GLY A 16 12.85 2.91 3.37
N TRP A 17 12.76 2.64 2.09
CA TRP A 17 13.93 2.30 1.26
C TRP A 17 14.91 3.48 1.13
N VAL A 18 14.42 4.69 0.93
CA VAL A 18 15.27 5.90 0.92
C VAL A 18 15.98 6.06 2.27
N ALA A 19 15.27 5.88 3.39
CA ALA A 19 15.87 5.92 4.72
C ALA A 19 16.97 4.86 4.89
N LYS A 20 16.76 3.63 4.37
CA LYS A 20 17.79 2.59 4.32
C LYS A 20 19.02 3.05 3.52
N LYS A 21 18.83 3.65 2.35
CA LYS A 21 19.94 4.18 1.52
C LYS A 21 20.66 5.36 2.21
N MET A 22 19.98 6.07 3.10
CA MET A 22 20.59 7.12 3.94
C MET A 22 21.34 6.56 5.17
N GLY A 23 21.32 5.23 5.37
CA GLY A 23 22.09 4.57 6.44
C GLY A 23 21.24 4.02 7.60
N LEU A 24 19.90 4.11 7.54
CA LEU A 24 19.07 3.45 8.55
C LEU A 24 19.25 1.92 8.45
N PRO A 25 19.54 1.20 9.58
CA PRO A 25 19.81 -0.23 9.56
C PRO A 25 18.53 -1.06 9.41
N ILE A 26 17.92 -0.97 8.23
CA ILE A 26 16.77 -1.80 7.83
C ILE A 26 17.31 -3.08 7.20
N ASP A 27 16.82 -4.22 7.66
CA ASP A 27 17.13 -5.52 7.04
C ASP A 27 16.28 -5.71 5.76
N LYS A 28 14.97 -5.87 5.91
CA LYS A 28 14.03 -6.06 4.79
C LYS A 28 12.82 -5.13 4.88
N LEU A 29 12.30 -4.79 3.71
CA LEU A 29 11.03 -4.11 3.51
C LEU A 29 10.06 -5.10 2.84
N ILE A 30 8.97 -5.41 3.54
CA ILE A 30 7.95 -6.33 3.05
C ILE A 30 6.84 -5.53 2.39
N VAL A 31 6.70 -5.65 1.09
CA VAL A 31 5.62 -5.05 0.31
C VAL A 31 4.38 -5.94 0.45
N ALA A 32 3.43 -5.50 1.24
CA ALA A 32 2.21 -6.25 1.52
C ALA A 32 1.07 -5.76 0.63
N THR A 33 0.46 -6.65 -0.13
CA THR A 33 -0.64 -6.37 -1.06
C THR A 33 -1.91 -7.12 -0.68
N ASN A 34 -3.06 -6.59 -1.08
CA ASN A 34 -4.34 -7.31 -1.05
C ASN A 34 -4.52 -8.15 -2.33
N ASP A 35 -5.76 -8.48 -2.71
CA ASP A 35 -6.04 -9.22 -3.94
C ASP A 35 -5.67 -8.46 -5.23
N ASN A 36 -5.34 -7.17 -5.13
CA ASN A 36 -4.73 -6.37 -6.20
C ASN A 36 -3.20 -6.44 -6.07
N ASP A 37 -2.63 -7.50 -6.58
CA ASP A 37 -1.30 -7.99 -6.26
C ASP A 37 -0.20 -7.62 -7.26
N ILE A 38 -0.38 -6.58 -8.07
CA ILE A 38 0.60 -6.20 -9.11
C ILE A 38 2.02 -6.03 -8.56
N LEU A 39 2.18 -5.45 -7.36
CA LEU A 39 3.50 -5.28 -6.73
C LEU A 39 4.07 -6.59 -6.21
N ASP A 40 3.23 -7.49 -5.69
CA ASP A 40 3.68 -8.82 -5.26
C ASP A 40 4.17 -9.62 -6.47
N ARG A 41 3.42 -9.65 -7.58
CA ARG A 41 3.84 -10.29 -8.84
C ARG A 41 5.12 -9.65 -9.40
N ALA A 42 5.24 -8.32 -9.36
CA ALA A 42 6.44 -7.62 -9.81
C ALA A 42 7.71 -8.03 -9.03
N ILE A 43 7.61 -8.13 -7.70
CA ILE A 43 8.76 -8.45 -6.85
C ILE A 43 9.03 -9.96 -6.83
N SER A 44 7.96 -10.79 -6.80
CA SER A 44 8.09 -12.25 -6.69
C SER A 44 8.54 -12.92 -7.98
N ASN A 45 8.12 -12.45 -9.15
CA ASN A 45 8.43 -13.09 -10.44
C ASN A 45 8.78 -12.14 -11.59
N GLY A 46 8.76 -10.83 -11.35
CA GLY A 46 9.08 -9.81 -12.35
C GLY A 46 7.89 -9.38 -13.21
N ASP A 47 6.68 -9.83 -12.95
CA ASP A 47 5.50 -9.57 -13.76
C ASP A 47 4.77 -8.31 -13.29
N TYR A 48 4.94 -7.20 -13.98
CA TYR A 48 4.20 -5.97 -13.75
C TYR A 48 3.13 -5.77 -14.83
N PHE A 49 2.10 -6.61 -14.83
CA PHE A 49 0.97 -6.55 -15.76
C PHE A 49 -0.30 -6.18 -15.01
N GLN A 50 -1.08 -5.25 -15.59
CA GLN A 50 -2.37 -4.85 -15.04
C GLN A 50 -3.39 -5.97 -15.18
N GLU A 51 -4.17 -6.18 -14.14
CA GLU A 51 -5.35 -7.03 -14.11
C GLU A 51 -6.59 -6.19 -13.80
N GLU A 52 -7.75 -6.81 -13.78
CA GLU A 52 -8.97 -6.15 -13.32
C GLU A 52 -8.87 -5.81 -11.83
N VAL A 53 -9.20 -4.56 -11.47
CA VAL A 53 -9.22 -4.13 -10.08
C VAL A 53 -10.34 -4.81 -9.33
N LYS A 54 -10.01 -5.47 -8.23
CA LYS A 54 -10.95 -6.10 -7.31
C LYS A 54 -11.24 -5.17 -6.15
N ALA A 55 -12.53 -4.90 -5.89
CA ALA A 55 -12.92 -4.15 -4.70
C ALA A 55 -12.70 -4.99 -3.44
N THR A 56 -11.98 -4.45 -2.46
CA THR A 56 -11.64 -5.13 -1.21
C THR A 56 -12.01 -4.31 0.03
N THR A 57 -11.80 -4.90 1.21
CA THR A 57 -11.95 -4.19 2.49
C THR A 57 -10.81 -3.23 2.79
N SER A 58 -9.74 -3.24 1.99
CA SER A 58 -8.59 -2.31 2.06
C SER A 58 -8.49 -1.42 0.81
N PRO A 59 -9.48 -0.54 0.54
CA PRO A 59 -9.67 0.12 -0.76
C PRO A 59 -8.52 1.03 -1.18
N SER A 60 -7.71 1.53 -0.25
CA SER A 60 -6.51 2.32 -0.60
C SER A 60 -5.43 1.53 -1.34
N MET A 61 -5.56 0.19 -1.35
CA MET A 61 -4.66 -0.74 -2.03
C MET A 61 -5.30 -1.34 -3.29
N ASP A 62 -6.54 -0.96 -3.65
CA ASP A 62 -7.28 -1.45 -4.83
C ASP A 62 -6.80 -0.73 -6.09
N ILE A 63 -5.57 -1.02 -6.49
CA ILE A 63 -4.92 -0.42 -7.66
C ILE A 63 -4.17 -1.48 -8.48
N GLN A 64 -3.99 -1.19 -9.77
CA GLN A 64 -3.19 -1.99 -10.69
C GLN A 64 -2.08 -1.17 -11.39
N ILE A 65 -1.85 0.07 -10.93
CA ILE A 65 -0.68 0.89 -11.29
C ILE A 65 -0.19 1.56 -10.00
N SER A 66 1.06 1.32 -9.64
CA SER A 66 1.68 1.86 -8.44
C SER A 66 2.58 3.04 -8.81
N SER A 67 2.10 4.27 -8.52
CA SER A 67 2.69 5.51 -9.04
C SER A 67 4.13 5.81 -8.58
N ASN A 68 4.56 5.30 -7.43
CA ASN A 68 5.93 5.53 -6.95
C ASN A 68 6.89 4.37 -7.25
N PHE A 69 6.40 3.24 -7.76
CA PHE A 69 7.24 2.10 -8.10
C PHE A 69 8.25 2.44 -9.21
N GLU A 70 7.90 3.37 -10.11
CA GLU A 70 8.81 3.88 -11.13
C GLU A 70 10.14 4.41 -10.56
N ARG A 71 10.14 4.97 -9.35
CA ARG A 71 11.35 5.50 -8.70
C ARG A 71 12.31 4.40 -8.31
N LEU A 72 11.79 3.29 -7.79
CA LEU A 72 12.60 2.11 -7.50
C LEU A 72 13.12 1.47 -8.79
N LEU A 73 12.29 1.38 -9.83
CA LEU A 73 12.72 0.89 -11.15
C LEU A 73 13.84 1.76 -11.72
N PHE A 74 13.73 3.09 -11.64
CA PHE A 74 14.78 4.00 -12.11
C PHE A 74 16.13 3.74 -11.42
N GLU A 75 16.14 3.61 -10.10
CA GLU A 75 17.36 3.28 -9.34
C GLU A 75 17.89 1.89 -9.70
N SER A 76 17.01 0.90 -9.86
CA SER A 76 17.41 -0.48 -10.20
C SER A 76 17.88 -0.66 -11.66
N LEU A 77 17.65 0.34 -12.49
CA LEU A 77 18.14 0.43 -13.87
C LEU A 77 19.38 1.33 -14.01
N ASP A 78 20.14 1.54 -12.91
CA ASP A 78 21.30 2.43 -12.85
C ASP A 78 20.99 3.87 -13.30
N ARG A 79 19.76 4.34 -13.00
CA ARG A 79 19.25 5.66 -13.40
C ARG A 79 19.23 5.92 -14.90
N ASP A 80 19.11 4.85 -15.70
CA ASP A 80 19.00 4.96 -17.16
C ASP A 80 17.58 5.37 -17.57
N PRO A 81 17.36 6.63 -18.05
CA PRO A 81 16.05 7.11 -18.39
C PRO A 81 15.45 6.45 -19.65
N GLU A 82 16.30 5.95 -20.56
CA GLU A 82 15.83 5.27 -21.79
C GLU A 82 15.24 3.90 -21.45
N LYS A 83 15.95 3.12 -20.61
CA LYS A 83 15.42 1.83 -20.15
C LYS A 83 14.08 2.01 -19.42
N LEU A 84 13.98 3.02 -18.54
CA LEU A 84 12.72 3.28 -17.82
C LEU A 84 11.61 3.69 -18.79
N ARG A 85 11.87 4.60 -19.74
CA ARG A 85 10.88 5.01 -20.77
C ARG A 85 10.38 3.83 -21.60
N ASN A 86 11.26 2.89 -21.93
CA ASN A 86 10.88 1.69 -22.67
C ASN A 86 9.91 0.81 -21.87
N LEU A 87 10.16 0.57 -20.57
CA LEU A 87 9.23 -0.17 -19.71
C LEU A 87 7.85 0.52 -19.63
N PHE A 88 7.82 1.84 -19.48
CA PHE A 88 6.55 2.58 -19.42
C PHE A 88 5.84 2.68 -20.77
N LYS A 89 6.59 2.60 -21.88
CA LYS A 89 6.00 2.43 -23.22
C LYS A 89 5.33 1.06 -23.33
N GLU A 90 6.01 -0.01 -22.92
CA GLU A 90 5.43 -1.37 -22.86
C GLU A 90 4.20 -1.42 -21.97
N LEU A 91 4.23 -0.79 -20.78
CA LEU A 91 3.07 -0.68 -19.91
C LEU A 91 1.85 -0.09 -20.63
N LYS A 92 2.06 0.95 -21.43
CA LYS A 92 0.98 1.62 -22.18
C LYS A 92 0.49 0.79 -23.37
N GLU A 93 1.39 0.08 -24.06
CA GLU A 93 1.08 -0.67 -25.29
C GLU A 93 0.54 -2.08 -24.99
N ASN A 94 1.05 -2.72 -23.92
CA ASN A 94 0.80 -4.12 -23.60
C ASN A 94 0.12 -4.33 -22.23
N ASN A 95 -0.36 -3.26 -21.60
CA ASN A 95 -0.89 -3.27 -20.23
C ASN A 95 0.08 -3.80 -19.16
N GLY A 96 1.37 -3.79 -19.43
CA GLY A 96 2.37 -4.28 -18.50
C GLY A 96 3.73 -4.48 -19.14
N PHE A 97 4.68 -4.89 -18.30
CA PHE A 97 6.05 -5.25 -18.71
C PHE A 97 6.63 -6.32 -17.80
N ARG A 98 7.72 -6.92 -18.24
CA ARG A 98 8.48 -7.87 -17.44
C ARG A 98 9.79 -7.24 -16.96
N ILE A 99 10.05 -7.30 -15.66
CA ILE A 99 11.27 -6.82 -15.04
C ILE A 99 12.40 -7.83 -15.33
N GLY A 100 13.52 -7.35 -15.86
CA GLY A 100 14.69 -8.19 -16.15
C GLY A 100 15.34 -8.75 -14.89
N ASN A 101 16.03 -9.89 -15.01
CA ASN A 101 16.59 -10.62 -13.88
C ASN A 101 17.58 -9.82 -13.03
N ASP A 102 18.43 -9.00 -13.64
CA ASP A 102 19.41 -8.18 -12.90
C ASP A 102 18.71 -7.11 -12.05
N THR A 103 17.73 -6.42 -12.64
CA THR A 103 16.88 -5.44 -11.97
C THR A 103 16.09 -6.09 -10.83
N LEU A 104 15.53 -7.28 -11.07
CA LEU A 104 14.79 -8.04 -10.07
C LEU A 104 15.68 -8.48 -8.90
N THR A 105 16.90 -8.90 -9.19
CA THR A 105 17.91 -9.24 -8.17
C THR A 105 18.24 -8.03 -7.31
N TYR A 106 18.46 -6.85 -7.93
CA TYR A 106 18.69 -5.61 -7.19
C TYR A 106 17.52 -5.28 -6.24
N ILE A 107 16.29 -5.36 -6.73
CA ILE A 107 15.08 -5.09 -5.92
C ILE A 107 14.99 -6.05 -4.73
N ARG A 108 15.17 -7.35 -4.96
CA ARG A 108 15.07 -8.41 -3.95
C ARG A 108 16.13 -8.37 -2.86
N ASN A 109 17.23 -7.63 -3.06
CA ASN A 109 18.21 -7.40 -1.99
C ASN A 109 17.60 -6.67 -0.81
N ASP A 110 16.68 -5.73 -1.05
CA ASP A 110 16.07 -4.90 -0.02
C ASP A 110 14.60 -5.25 0.24
N PHE A 111 13.90 -5.78 -0.75
CA PHE A 111 12.46 -6.02 -0.70
C PHE A 111 12.11 -7.51 -0.70
N LYS A 112 11.03 -7.81 0.02
CA LYS A 112 10.21 -9.01 -0.08
C LYS A 112 8.78 -8.58 -0.36
N SER A 113 7.90 -9.51 -0.72
CA SER A 113 6.49 -9.20 -0.90
C SER A 113 5.60 -10.35 -0.45
N GLY A 114 4.34 -10.04 -0.22
CA GLY A 114 3.33 -11.02 0.11
C GLY A 114 1.93 -10.48 -0.14
N LYS A 115 1.01 -11.40 -0.44
CA LYS A 115 -0.39 -11.13 -0.75
C LYS A 115 -1.31 -11.71 0.31
N ALA A 116 -2.31 -10.94 0.74
CA ALA A 116 -3.39 -11.40 1.60
C ALA A 116 -4.73 -11.35 0.87
N SER A 117 -5.44 -12.48 0.77
CA SER A 117 -6.83 -12.50 0.31
C SER A 117 -7.77 -11.92 1.37
N GLU A 118 -8.99 -11.53 0.96
CA GLU A 118 -10.03 -11.04 1.89
C GLU A 118 -10.31 -12.01 3.06
N GLU A 119 -10.31 -13.32 2.80
CA GLU A 119 -10.43 -14.34 3.85
C GLU A 119 -9.28 -14.26 4.86
N LYS A 120 -8.04 -14.12 4.38
CA LYS A 120 -6.85 -14.03 5.21
C LYS A 120 -6.79 -12.73 6.01
N VAL A 121 -7.27 -11.63 5.43
CA VAL A 121 -7.43 -10.34 6.13
C VAL A 121 -8.38 -10.50 7.31
N LYS A 122 -9.58 -11.04 7.07
CA LYS A 122 -10.58 -11.30 8.13
C LYS A 122 -10.05 -12.20 9.24
N ASP A 123 -9.44 -13.33 8.87
CA ASP A 123 -8.84 -14.27 9.81
C ASP A 123 -7.72 -13.62 10.64
N THR A 124 -6.90 -12.77 10.02
CA THR A 124 -5.80 -12.08 10.70
C THR A 124 -6.34 -11.09 11.73
N ILE A 125 -7.35 -10.28 11.40
CA ILE A 125 -8.00 -9.36 12.36
C ILE A 125 -8.53 -10.17 13.56
N SER A 126 -9.29 -11.24 13.30
CA SER A 126 -9.86 -12.08 14.36
C SER A 126 -8.78 -12.72 15.25
N ARG A 127 -7.74 -13.29 14.63
CA ARG A 127 -6.65 -13.98 15.35
C ARG A 127 -5.83 -13.02 16.21
N ILE A 128 -5.45 -11.87 15.68
CA ILE A 128 -4.68 -10.86 16.42
C ILE A 128 -5.50 -10.32 17.58
N HIS A 129 -6.79 -10.02 17.36
CA HIS A 129 -7.67 -9.56 18.43
C HIS A 129 -7.77 -10.59 19.57
N LYS A 130 -7.99 -11.87 19.26
CA LYS A 130 -8.07 -12.95 20.26
C LYS A 130 -6.76 -13.13 21.05
N ALA A 131 -5.61 -12.95 20.39
CA ALA A 131 -4.30 -13.18 20.99
C ALA A 131 -3.80 -12.00 21.85
N SER A 132 -4.14 -10.75 21.48
CA SER A 132 -3.53 -9.55 22.07
C SER A 132 -4.51 -8.45 22.47
N ASN A 133 -5.80 -8.63 22.21
CA ASN A 133 -6.84 -7.61 22.36
C ASN A 133 -6.63 -6.35 21.48
N ILE A 134 -5.73 -6.42 20.48
CA ILE A 134 -5.51 -5.35 19.51
C ILE A 134 -6.46 -5.54 18.35
N ILE A 135 -7.16 -4.48 17.95
CA ILE A 135 -8.03 -4.46 16.78
C ILE A 135 -7.27 -3.83 15.62
N LEU A 136 -7.06 -4.59 14.54
CA LEU A 136 -6.44 -4.12 13.32
C LEU A 136 -7.49 -3.60 12.35
N ASP A 137 -7.13 -2.59 11.55
CA ASP A 137 -7.84 -2.28 10.33
C ASP A 137 -7.43 -3.25 9.20
N PRO A 138 -8.23 -3.36 8.10
CA PRO A 138 -7.94 -4.31 7.03
C PRO A 138 -6.58 -4.12 6.36
N HIS A 139 -6.11 -2.88 6.18
CA HIS A 139 -4.81 -2.61 5.55
C HIS A 139 -3.67 -3.12 6.44
N THR A 140 -3.70 -2.78 7.72
CA THR A 140 -2.72 -3.26 8.70
C THR A 140 -2.73 -4.79 8.78
N ALA A 141 -3.90 -5.43 8.68
CA ALA A 141 -4.03 -6.88 8.67
C ALA A 141 -3.35 -7.53 7.45
N VAL A 142 -3.40 -6.89 6.27
CA VAL A 142 -2.61 -7.30 5.09
C VAL A 142 -1.12 -7.34 5.42
N GLY A 143 -0.59 -6.28 6.07
CA GLY A 143 0.81 -6.22 6.51
C GLY A 143 1.18 -7.36 7.46
N PHE A 144 0.35 -7.61 8.46
CA PHE A 144 0.57 -8.71 9.41
C PHE A 144 0.58 -10.09 8.75
N TYR A 145 -0.32 -10.31 7.80
CA TYR A 145 -0.36 -11.58 7.07
C TYR A 145 0.88 -11.77 6.19
N ALA A 146 1.21 -10.76 5.38
CA ALA A 146 2.31 -10.84 4.43
C ALA A 146 3.68 -11.00 5.12
N SER A 147 3.85 -10.42 6.32
CA SER A 147 5.10 -10.55 7.08
C SER A 147 5.28 -11.89 7.77
N ALA A 148 4.24 -12.70 7.93
CA ALA A 148 4.28 -13.91 8.75
C ALA A 148 5.29 -14.96 8.25
N SER A 149 5.50 -15.05 6.93
CA SER A 149 6.49 -15.96 6.33
C SER A 149 7.93 -15.44 6.39
N GLU A 150 8.11 -14.14 6.69
CA GLU A 150 9.41 -13.47 6.69
C GLU A 150 9.91 -13.17 8.13
N LEU A 151 9.24 -13.73 9.14
CA LEU A 151 9.64 -13.54 10.54
C LEU A 151 11.00 -14.19 10.80
N ASN A 152 11.89 -13.41 11.40
CA ASN A 152 13.17 -13.85 11.90
C ASN A 152 13.29 -13.45 13.38
N PHE A 153 13.54 -14.41 14.27
CA PHE A 153 13.61 -14.15 15.72
C PHE A 153 14.77 -13.21 16.12
N ASP A 154 15.81 -13.14 15.28
CA ASP A 154 16.97 -12.26 15.53
C ASP A 154 16.75 -10.84 15.01
N VAL A 155 15.72 -10.60 14.17
CA VAL A 155 15.44 -9.32 13.54
C VAL A 155 14.00 -8.91 13.84
N PRO A 156 13.76 -7.87 14.62
CA PRO A 156 12.41 -7.39 14.90
C PRO A 156 11.66 -7.03 13.61
N MET A 157 10.40 -7.45 13.50
CA MET A 157 9.48 -7.08 12.43
C MET A 157 8.51 -6.02 12.92
N VAL A 158 8.49 -4.85 12.29
CA VAL A 158 7.55 -3.77 12.54
C VAL A 158 6.48 -3.78 11.45
N ASN A 159 5.23 -4.02 11.84
CA ASN A 159 4.09 -3.89 10.94
C ASN A 159 3.53 -2.47 11.04
N LEU A 160 3.48 -1.74 9.93
CA LEU A 160 2.96 -0.37 9.93
C LEU A 160 1.43 -0.37 10.08
N GLY A 161 0.94 0.33 11.10
CA GLY A 161 -0.47 0.63 11.28
C GLY A 161 -0.87 1.84 10.41
N THR A 162 -1.59 1.60 9.32
CA THR A 162 -1.84 2.62 8.30
C THR A 162 -3.20 3.29 8.42
N ALA A 163 -4.13 2.72 9.21
CA ALA A 163 -5.45 3.30 9.45
C ALA A 163 -6.00 2.91 10.84
N HIS A 164 -7.01 3.65 11.28
CA HIS A 164 -7.74 3.31 12.48
C HIS A 164 -8.89 2.32 12.15
N PRO A 165 -9.11 1.25 12.93
CA PRO A 165 -10.14 0.25 12.66
C PRO A 165 -11.56 0.82 12.56
N ALA A 166 -11.88 1.87 13.30
CA ALA A 166 -13.19 2.55 13.20
C ALA A 166 -13.49 3.16 11.81
N LYS A 167 -12.48 3.37 10.97
CA LYS A 167 -12.68 3.80 9.58
C LYS A 167 -13.27 2.69 8.70
N PHE A 168 -13.09 1.45 9.11
CA PHE A 168 -13.50 0.25 8.37
C PHE A 168 -14.38 -0.65 9.23
N SER A 169 -15.31 -0.05 9.98
CA SER A 169 -16.11 -0.74 11.00
C SER A 169 -16.82 -1.98 10.47
N LYS A 170 -17.36 -1.96 9.24
CA LYS A 170 -18.00 -3.14 8.65
C LYS A 170 -17.06 -4.36 8.58
N ALA A 171 -15.86 -4.18 8.03
CA ALA A 171 -14.89 -5.27 7.92
C ALA A 171 -14.43 -5.77 9.29
N VAL A 172 -14.30 -4.85 10.26
CA VAL A 172 -13.93 -5.19 11.63
C VAL A 172 -15.06 -5.95 12.33
N ILE A 173 -16.30 -5.50 12.23
CA ILE A 173 -17.50 -6.20 12.78
C ILE A 173 -17.58 -7.62 12.20
N ASP A 174 -17.41 -7.76 10.89
CA ASP A 174 -17.43 -9.08 10.21
C ASP A 174 -16.32 -10.03 10.72
N ALA A 175 -15.21 -9.48 11.24
CA ALA A 175 -14.09 -10.26 11.74
C ALA A 175 -14.17 -10.59 13.24
N ILE A 176 -14.63 -9.66 14.09
CA ILE A 176 -14.62 -9.79 15.56
C ILE A 176 -15.97 -9.75 16.24
N GLY A 177 -17.06 -9.41 15.50
CA GLY A 177 -18.45 -9.45 15.97
C GLY A 177 -18.96 -8.20 16.69
N PHE A 178 -18.14 -7.15 16.82
CA PHE A 178 -18.55 -5.87 17.45
C PHE A 178 -17.86 -4.67 16.79
N GLU A 179 -18.43 -3.48 17.00
CA GLU A 179 -17.94 -2.24 16.42
C GLU A 179 -16.71 -1.71 17.17
N PRO A 180 -15.62 -1.33 16.47
CA PRO A 180 -14.46 -0.71 17.10
C PRO A 180 -14.81 0.69 17.61
N GLU A 181 -14.24 1.08 18.76
CA GLU A 181 -14.46 2.40 19.34
C GLU A 181 -13.95 3.52 18.41
N ILE A 182 -14.76 4.56 18.28
CA ILE A 182 -14.40 5.78 17.58
C ILE A 182 -13.57 6.65 18.54
N PRO A 183 -12.38 7.13 18.14
CA PRO A 183 -11.60 8.04 18.98
C PRO A 183 -12.41 9.27 19.41
N ASP A 184 -12.34 9.67 20.68
CA ASP A 184 -13.13 10.76 21.25
C ASP A 184 -13.05 12.06 20.44
N ARG A 185 -11.88 12.38 19.92
CA ARG A 185 -11.64 13.55 19.06
C ARG A 185 -12.44 13.53 17.74
N LEU A 186 -12.89 12.35 17.29
CA LEU A 186 -13.64 12.19 16.04
C LEU A 186 -15.15 12.02 16.26
N LYS A 187 -15.62 11.69 17.47
CA LYS A 187 -17.06 11.48 17.78
C LYS A 187 -17.91 12.67 17.35
N ASN A 188 -17.42 13.90 17.55
CA ASN A 188 -18.13 15.13 17.20
C ASN A 188 -18.09 15.45 15.69
N ILE A 189 -17.27 14.75 14.90
CA ILE A 189 -17.10 15.05 13.48
C ILE A 189 -17.98 14.14 12.62
N ILE A 190 -18.13 12.86 13.01
CA ILE A 190 -18.82 11.83 12.22
C ILE A 190 -20.29 12.20 11.92
N ASN A 191 -20.95 12.89 12.84
CA ASN A 191 -22.35 13.31 12.68
C ASN A 191 -22.52 14.71 12.08
N LYS A 192 -21.43 15.40 11.70
CA LYS A 192 -21.53 16.71 11.05
C LYS A 192 -21.92 16.55 9.59
N LYS A 193 -22.73 17.50 9.12
CA LYS A 193 -23.06 17.59 7.69
C LYS A 193 -21.77 17.82 6.90
N GLU A 194 -21.59 17.02 5.86
CA GLU A 194 -20.48 17.19 4.91
C GLU A 194 -20.58 18.57 4.24
N LYS A 195 -19.41 19.22 4.07
CA LYS A 195 -19.27 20.49 3.38
C LYS A 195 -18.36 20.30 2.18
N PHE A 196 -18.94 20.26 1.01
CA PHE A 196 -18.21 20.13 -0.25
C PHE A 196 -18.85 21.04 -1.33
N THR A 197 -18.11 21.31 -2.38
CA THR A 197 -18.59 22.00 -3.58
C THR A 197 -18.38 21.06 -4.76
N GLN A 198 -19.46 20.76 -5.48
CA GLN A 198 -19.37 20.00 -6.71
C GLN A 198 -18.95 20.95 -7.86
N LEU A 199 -17.93 20.55 -8.60
CA LEU A 199 -17.43 21.27 -9.77
C LEU A 199 -17.51 20.38 -11.00
N GLU A 200 -17.61 21.01 -12.16
CA GLU A 200 -17.46 20.31 -13.43
C GLU A 200 -16.03 19.77 -13.56
N ASN A 201 -15.88 18.62 -14.26
CA ASN A 201 -14.56 18.03 -14.53
C ASN A 201 -13.83 18.83 -15.64
N ASN A 202 -13.43 20.04 -15.29
CA ASN A 202 -12.77 21.00 -16.18
C ASN A 202 -11.70 21.77 -15.40
N SER A 203 -10.49 21.83 -15.92
CA SER A 203 -9.35 22.47 -15.27
C SER A 203 -9.53 23.99 -15.08
N GLU A 204 -10.16 24.68 -16.02
CA GLU A 204 -10.38 26.13 -15.92
C GLU A 204 -11.38 26.46 -14.81
N THR A 205 -12.45 25.67 -14.70
CA THR A 205 -13.44 25.79 -13.60
C THR A 205 -12.75 25.57 -12.24
N LEU A 206 -11.89 24.55 -12.14
CA LEU A 206 -11.14 24.28 -10.91
C LEU A 206 -10.18 25.42 -10.56
N ILE A 207 -9.40 25.91 -11.53
CA ILE A 207 -8.47 27.05 -11.33
C ILE A 207 -9.22 28.30 -10.89
N SER A 208 -10.34 28.61 -11.54
CA SER A 208 -11.18 29.76 -11.20
C SER A 208 -11.75 29.66 -9.79
N PHE A 209 -12.19 28.43 -9.40
CA PHE A 209 -12.68 28.16 -8.06
C PHE A 209 -11.59 28.35 -7.01
N ILE A 210 -10.39 27.82 -7.25
CA ILE A 210 -9.24 27.95 -6.34
C ILE A 210 -8.89 29.44 -6.17
N ARG A 211 -8.74 30.20 -7.26
CA ARG A 211 -8.41 31.64 -7.22
C ARG A 211 -9.44 32.47 -6.45
N LYS A 212 -10.72 32.10 -6.52
CA LYS A 212 -11.82 32.81 -5.84
C LYS A 212 -11.86 32.50 -4.34
N HIS A 213 -11.38 31.33 -3.90
CA HIS A 213 -11.57 30.85 -2.54
C HIS A 213 -10.25 30.67 -1.76
N SER A 214 -9.09 30.81 -2.42
CA SER A 214 -7.79 30.87 -1.74
C SER A 214 -7.52 32.29 -1.28
N ASN A 215 -7.07 32.43 -0.04
CA ASN A 215 -6.62 33.71 0.54
C ASN A 215 -5.16 34.03 0.11
N VAL A 216 -4.80 33.77 -1.15
CA VAL A 216 -3.49 34.08 -1.71
C VAL A 216 -3.61 35.31 -2.59
#